data_6cf163311e5cb1a24f4a9b00d9306f01
#
_entry.id   6cf163311e5cb1a24f4a9b00d9306f01
#
_cell.length_a   1.000
_cell.length_b   1.000
_cell.length_c   1.000
_cell.angle_alpha   90.00
_cell.angle_beta   90.00
_cell.angle_gamma   90.00
#
_symmetry.space_group_name_H-M   'P 1'
#
loop_
_entity.id
_entity.type
_entity.pdbx_description
1 polymer ?
#
loop_
_entity_poly.entity_id
_entity_poly.type
_entity_poly.pdbx_seq_one_letter_code
_entity_poly.pdbx_strand_id
1 'polypeptide(L)'
;MSEKGTRDISIEPVISFTKDDLEAKEVHVLGSFQTPTGGKIDITNNVDQAMKFVVEHQGKHVQVSAETDKRVLRKIDLYMLPIMCLLYCFQFMDKQATSYSAILGLRTELKMQGDMYSWTGTSFYLGYLVFVFPASSLLQRFPIAKTVSIFIILWGMILALLAVPEYPGFIALRTILGMLESAVTPAFALITSQWWRKEEQFVRTAWWFASNGLGTILGSAIAYGLFKHATSYSLPAWKLVFVITGVLTIFLGFVIFFHIPDTPTEAWFLDEHEKLVVVERIRSNQQGFGNRKFKKKQFVEALTDHRTWLFFVCALSGNIPNGGLLSFGSILLNDDFGYSPLNSLLMGLPEGAIEIVGCVLFAYSVRFVKSRILIAIVTTAITLLSGCLLAFAPSKEGRLAGLYLFFLGPVGMICILSLVSSSVAGHTKKITVNSIYLIGYCVGNLVGPQTFIAKQAPNYHGAKVAIVVCNVVSLACVVGIYISYYLDNKRRDALPPVDMSHIDHYEFADLTDKENPNFRYAL
;
A
#
# COMPACT_ATOMS: atom_id res chain seq x y z
N MET A 1 -65.87 10.20 0.69
CA MET A 1 -65.45 10.22 2.10
C MET A 1 -64.55 9.02 2.31
N SER A 2 -63.28 9.27 2.35
CA SER A 2 -62.24 8.26 2.64
C SER A 2 -61.20 8.98 3.51
N GLU A 3 -61.19 8.59 4.78
CA GLU A 3 -60.24 9.09 5.77
C GLU A 3 -58.80 8.65 5.40
N LYS A 4 -57.96 9.65 5.15
CA LYS A 4 -56.51 9.44 5.12
C LYS A 4 -56.03 9.32 6.56
N GLY A 5 -55.68 8.08 6.97
CA GLY A 5 -54.98 7.84 8.21
C GLY A 5 -53.59 8.49 8.14
N THR A 6 -53.40 9.51 8.92
CA THR A 6 -52.09 10.06 9.29
C THR A 6 -51.33 8.98 10.08
N ARG A 7 -50.29 8.39 9.48
CA ARG A 7 -49.31 7.63 10.24
C ARG A 7 -48.50 8.62 11.06
N ASP A 8 -48.64 8.58 12.37
CA ASP A 8 -47.72 9.21 13.29
C ASP A 8 -46.34 8.56 13.07
N ILE A 9 -45.46 9.30 12.43
CA ILE A 9 -44.02 8.98 12.39
C ILE A 9 -43.50 9.37 13.75
N SER A 10 -43.36 8.40 14.66
CA SER A 10 -42.57 8.60 15.88
C SER A 10 -41.13 8.89 15.47
N ILE A 11 -40.78 10.16 15.52
CA ILE A 11 -39.35 10.61 15.38
C ILE A 11 -38.64 10.04 16.60
N GLU A 12 -37.89 8.95 16.45
CA GLU A 12 -36.98 8.51 17.48
C GLU A 12 -36.01 9.65 17.78
N PRO A 13 -35.68 9.90 19.06
CA PRO A 13 -34.83 11.01 19.44
C PRO A 13 -33.47 10.88 18.74
N VAL A 14 -33.10 11.92 18.01
CA VAL A 14 -31.75 12.02 17.43
C VAL A 14 -30.75 11.90 18.56
N ILE A 15 -29.88 10.89 18.52
CA ILE A 15 -28.82 10.70 19.51
C ILE A 15 -27.89 11.91 19.41
N SER A 16 -27.95 12.80 20.41
CA SER A 16 -27.07 13.96 20.51
C SER A 16 -26.00 13.68 21.56
N PHE A 17 -24.73 13.88 21.17
CA PHE A 17 -23.61 13.81 22.10
C PHE A 17 -23.48 15.16 22.81
N THR A 18 -23.40 15.14 24.13
CA THR A 18 -23.13 16.33 24.96
C THR A 18 -21.66 16.39 25.33
N LYS A 19 -21.20 17.59 25.76
CA LYS A 19 -19.83 17.75 26.23
C LYS A 19 -19.52 16.88 27.46
N ASP A 20 -20.50 16.74 28.35
CA ASP A 20 -20.41 15.92 29.56
C ASP A 20 -20.26 14.42 29.22
N ASP A 21 -20.92 13.92 28.17
CA ASP A 21 -20.78 12.55 27.69
C ASP A 21 -19.36 12.24 27.20
N LEU A 22 -18.67 13.26 26.64
CA LEU A 22 -17.32 13.12 26.11
C LEU A 22 -16.23 13.21 27.17
N GLU A 23 -16.50 13.90 28.29
CA GLU A 23 -15.57 14.06 29.43
C GLU A 23 -15.70 12.91 30.44
N ALA A 24 -16.74 12.08 30.37
CA ALA A 24 -16.94 10.95 31.25
C ALA A 24 -15.82 9.91 31.09
N LYS A 25 -15.20 9.52 32.24
CA LYS A 25 -14.11 8.54 32.26
C LYS A 25 -14.57 7.10 32.04
N GLU A 26 -15.86 6.82 32.30
CA GLU A 26 -16.44 5.49 32.13
C GLU A 26 -17.16 5.38 30.79
N VAL A 27 -17.02 4.22 30.14
CA VAL A 27 -17.71 3.92 28.89
C VAL A 27 -19.15 3.52 29.21
N HIS A 28 -20.11 4.37 28.84
CA HIS A 28 -21.55 4.10 28.98
C HIS A 28 -22.26 4.17 27.64
N VAL A 29 -23.39 3.47 27.55
CA VAL A 29 -24.21 3.40 26.33
C VAL A 29 -25.10 4.63 26.27
N LEU A 30 -24.96 5.43 25.21
CA LEU A 30 -25.77 6.62 24.93
C LEU A 30 -27.06 6.28 24.16
N GLY A 31 -27.02 5.21 23.38
CA GLY A 31 -28.15 4.71 22.62
C GLY A 31 -27.83 3.38 21.95
N SER A 32 -28.88 2.69 21.46
CA SER A 32 -28.70 1.43 20.75
C SER A 32 -29.68 1.30 19.60
N PHE A 33 -29.29 0.61 18.52
CA PHE A 33 -30.19 0.24 17.44
C PHE A 33 -30.04 -1.24 17.06
N GLN A 34 -31.08 -1.83 16.50
CA GLN A 34 -31.06 -3.20 16.03
C GLN A 34 -30.61 -3.24 14.56
N THR A 35 -29.73 -4.17 14.24
CA THR A 35 -29.38 -4.46 12.85
C THR A 35 -30.44 -5.32 12.20
N PRO A 36 -30.56 -5.28 10.85
CA PRO A 36 -31.50 -6.14 10.11
C PRO A 36 -31.32 -7.64 10.38
N THR A 37 -30.16 -8.04 10.85
CA THR A 37 -29.81 -9.43 11.23
C THR A 37 -30.09 -9.75 12.70
N GLY A 38 -30.81 -8.86 13.43
CA GLY A 38 -31.17 -9.05 14.85
C GLY A 38 -30.05 -8.76 15.85
N GLY A 39 -28.90 -8.26 15.40
CA GLY A 39 -27.81 -7.82 16.30
C GLY A 39 -28.11 -6.44 16.87
N LYS A 40 -27.88 -6.25 18.18
CA LYS A 40 -27.95 -4.94 18.83
C LYS A 40 -26.60 -4.24 18.72
N ILE A 41 -26.56 -3.00 18.25
CA ILE A 41 -25.38 -2.13 18.25
C ILE A 41 -25.59 -1.02 19.26
N ASP A 42 -24.71 -0.96 20.24
CA ASP A 42 -24.73 0.07 21.26
C ASP A 42 -23.80 1.21 20.89
N ILE A 43 -24.31 2.44 20.88
CA ILE A 43 -23.52 3.65 20.73
C ILE A 43 -23.03 4.05 22.10
N THR A 44 -21.72 4.12 22.25
CA THR A 44 -21.08 4.46 23.53
C THR A 44 -20.42 5.85 23.43
N ASN A 45 -20.15 6.45 24.60
CA ASN A 45 -19.39 7.69 24.70
C ASN A 45 -17.90 7.57 24.28
N ASN A 46 -17.43 6.37 23.96
CA ASN A 46 -16.08 6.15 23.42
C ASN A 46 -16.04 6.48 21.91
N VAL A 47 -16.16 7.75 21.61
CA VAL A 47 -16.23 8.30 20.25
C VAL A 47 -14.86 8.78 19.76
N ASP A 48 -14.70 8.81 18.42
CA ASP A 48 -13.50 9.29 17.77
C ASP A 48 -13.25 10.80 18.06
N GLN A 49 -11.98 11.22 18.00
CA GLN A 49 -11.57 12.63 18.16
C GLN A 49 -12.29 13.57 17.20
N ALA A 50 -12.60 13.11 15.99
CA ALA A 50 -13.39 13.87 15.03
C ALA A 50 -14.78 14.23 15.56
N MET A 51 -15.46 13.29 16.25
CA MET A 51 -16.77 13.54 16.85
C MET A 51 -16.65 14.49 18.03
N LYS A 52 -15.62 14.35 18.87
CA LYS A 52 -15.36 15.30 19.97
C LYS A 52 -15.23 16.73 19.46
N PHE A 53 -14.43 16.91 18.41
CA PHE A 53 -14.24 18.21 17.78
C PHE A 53 -15.53 18.81 17.20
N VAL A 54 -16.37 17.98 16.55
CA VAL A 54 -17.68 18.42 16.03
C VAL A 54 -18.62 18.83 17.16
N VAL A 55 -18.67 18.09 18.26
CA VAL A 55 -19.53 18.40 19.42
C VAL A 55 -19.08 19.68 20.13
N GLU A 56 -17.77 19.90 20.29
CA GLU A 56 -17.22 21.13 20.87
C GLU A 56 -17.58 22.38 20.04
N HIS A 57 -17.82 22.20 18.73
CA HIS A 57 -18.19 23.27 17.80
C HIS A 57 -19.66 23.20 17.35
N GLN A 58 -20.52 22.49 18.12
CA GLN A 58 -21.97 22.41 17.86
C GLN A 58 -22.59 23.81 17.77
N GLY A 59 -23.27 24.08 16.65
CA GLY A 59 -23.88 25.37 16.31
C GLY A 59 -23.27 26.08 15.11
N LYS A 60 -22.10 25.66 14.63
CA LYS A 60 -21.53 26.15 13.37
C LYS A 60 -21.84 25.15 12.24
N HIS A 61 -23.03 25.25 11.65
CA HIS A 61 -23.29 24.56 10.38
C HIS A 61 -22.35 25.12 9.32
N VAL A 62 -21.30 24.36 8.99
CA VAL A 62 -20.36 24.74 7.94
C VAL A 62 -20.97 24.36 6.60
N GLN A 63 -21.54 25.34 5.90
CA GLN A 63 -21.84 25.17 4.48
C GLN A 63 -20.52 25.16 3.71
N VAL A 64 -20.09 23.97 3.28
CA VAL A 64 -18.87 23.82 2.50
C VAL A 64 -19.12 24.27 1.08
N SER A 65 -18.66 25.48 0.72
CA SER A 65 -18.69 25.91 -0.67
C SER A 65 -17.68 25.11 -1.51
N ALA A 66 -18.00 24.90 -2.79
CA ALA A 66 -17.10 24.18 -3.71
C ALA A 66 -15.72 24.87 -3.84
N GLU A 67 -15.65 26.17 -3.61
CA GLU A 67 -14.40 26.93 -3.64
C GLU A 67 -13.55 26.67 -2.39
N THR A 68 -14.17 26.70 -1.21
CA THR A 68 -13.52 26.37 0.07
C THR A 68 -13.02 24.92 0.06
N ASP A 69 -13.83 23.98 -0.46
CA ASP A 69 -13.47 22.58 -0.63
C ASP A 69 -12.19 22.40 -1.45
N LYS A 70 -12.11 23.06 -2.60
CA LYS A 70 -10.92 23.03 -3.47
C LYS A 70 -9.69 23.68 -2.83
N ARG A 71 -9.89 24.77 -2.09
CA ARG A 71 -8.80 25.49 -1.41
C ARG A 71 -8.19 24.61 -0.31
N VAL A 72 -9.03 24.00 0.52
CA VAL A 72 -8.62 23.11 1.60
C VAL A 72 -7.91 21.87 1.02
N LEU A 73 -8.45 21.26 -0.03
CA LEU A 73 -7.83 20.14 -0.71
C LEU A 73 -6.43 20.49 -1.24
N ARG A 74 -6.26 21.65 -1.86
CA ARG A 74 -4.93 22.10 -2.33
C ARG A 74 -3.93 22.30 -1.20
N LYS A 75 -4.38 22.82 -0.04
CA LYS A 75 -3.51 22.92 1.14
C LYS A 75 -3.07 21.54 1.62
N ILE A 76 -4.01 20.59 1.78
CA ILE A 76 -3.68 19.21 2.18
C ILE A 76 -2.69 18.60 1.18
N ASP A 77 -2.97 18.67 -0.11
CA ASP A 77 -2.09 18.14 -1.16
C ASP A 77 -0.69 18.78 -1.10
N LEU A 78 -0.58 20.08 -0.84
CA LEU A 78 0.72 20.78 -0.78
C LEU A 78 1.55 20.41 0.45
N TYR A 79 0.92 20.27 1.62
CA TYR A 79 1.64 20.05 2.89
C TYR A 79 1.88 18.57 3.20
N MET A 80 1.01 17.67 2.75
CA MET A 80 1.10 16.24 3.08
C MET A 80 1.71 15.40 1.95
N LEU A 81 1.23 15.56 0.72
CA LEU A 81 1.56 14.67 -0.39
C LEU A 81 3.05 14.67 -0.77
N PRO A 82 3.79 15.82 -0.83
CA PRO A 82 5.21 15.81 -1.17
C PRO A 82 6.07 15.01 -0.19
N ILE A 83 5.76 15.10 1.11
CA ILE A 83 6.49 14.37 2.15
C ILE A 83 6.21 12.86 2.05
N MET A 84 4.97 12.48 1.79
CA MET A 84 4.60 11.09 1.53
C MET A 84 5.31 10.54 0.29
N CYS A 85 5.35 11.32 -0.79
CA CYS A 85 6.09 10.97 -2.00
C CYS A 85 7.59 10.81 -1.73
N LEU A 86 8.18 11.72 -0.97
CA LEU A 86 9.60 11.68 -0.64
C LEU A 86 9.95 10.46 0.23
N LEU A 87 9.08 10.07 1.16
CA LEU A 87 9.30 8.85 1.95
C LEU A 87 9.26 7.60 1.09
N TYR A 88 8.30 7.47 0.18
CA TYR A 88 8.26 6.33 -0.74
C TYR A 88 9.46 6.29 -1.68
N CYS A 89 9.92 7.46 -2.11
CA CYS A 89 11.18 7.59 -2.86
C CYS A 89 12.37 7.01 -2.06
N PHE A 90 12.53 7.39 -0.79
CA PHE A 90 13.64 6.90 0.04
C PHE A 90 13.49 5.42 0.39
N GLN A 91 12.26 4.97 0.64
CA GLN A 91 11.96 3.56 0.88
C GLN A 91 12.36 2.67 -0.30
N PHE A 92 12.07 3.10 -1.51
CA PHE A 92 12.41 2.33 -2.69
C PHE A 92 13.91 2.40 -3.03
N MET A 93 14.53 3.56 -2.81
CA MET A 93 15.97 3.75 -2.92
C MET A 93 16.73 2.80 -1.97
N ASP A 94 16.27 2.64 -0.72
CA ASP A 94 16.83 1.68 0.22
C ASP A 94 16.67 0.23 -0.26
N LYS A 95 15.50 -0.16 -0.70
CA LYS A 95 15.26 -1.52 -1.22
C LYS A 95 16.23 -1.88 -2.35
N GLN A 96 16.53 -0.93 -3.22
CA GLN A 96 17.46 -1.12 -4.32
C GLN A 96 18.93 -0.94 -3.92
N ALA A 97 19.23 -0.31 -2.78
CA ALA A 97 20.61 -0.06 -2.33
C ALA A 97 21.46 -1.34 -2.26
N THR A 98 20.86 -2.48 -1.87
CA THR A 98 21.55 -3.76 -1.86
C THR A 98 21.92 -4.24 -3.26
N SER A 99 21.03 -4.05 -4.26
CA SER A 99 21.30 -4.41 -5.66
C SER A 99 22.43 -3.55 -6.25
N TYR A 100 22.43 -2.25 -6.00
CA TYR A 100 23.53 -1.35 -6.40
C TYR A 100 24.85 -1.74 -5.72
N SER A 101 24.80 -1.97 -4.41
CA SER A 101 25.98 -2.33 -3.62
C SER A 101 26.60 -3.66 -4.04
N ALA A 102 25.78 -4.60 -4.56
CA ALA A 102 26.26 -5.91 -5.01
C ALA A 102 27.31 -5.81 -6.13
N ILE A 103 27.10 -4.88 -7.08
CA ILE A 103 28.04 -4.63 -8.18
C ILE A 103 29.16 -3.64 -7.81
N LEU A 104 29.03 -2.97 -6.66
CA LEU A 104 30.02 -2.02 -6.13
C LEU A 104 31.00 -2.65 -5.12
N GLY A 105 30.99 -3.99 -4.98
CA GLY A 105 31.95 -4.71 -4.15
C GLY A 105 31.40 -5.34 -2.86
N LEU A 106 30.12 -5.16 -2.52
CA LEU A 106 29.50 -5.78 -1.34
C LEU A 106 29.70 -7.31 -1.29
N ARG A 107 29.45 -8.00 -2.42
CA ARG A 107 29.58 -9.46 -2.52
C ARG A 107 30.98 -9.94 -2.24
N THR A 108 31.98 -9.22 -2.75
CA THR A 108 33.41 -9.54 -2.61
C THR A 108 33.90 -9.28 -1.18
N GLU A 109 33.58 -8.10 -0.60
CA GLU A 109 34.03 -7.73 0.74
C GLU A 109 33.43 -8.60 1.83
N LEU A 110 32.14 -8.93 1.73
CA LEU A 110 31.47 -9.85 2.66
C LEU A 110 31.67 -11.33 2.32
N LYS A 111 32.53 -11.65 1.34
CA LYS A 111 32.90 -13.01 0.92
C LYS A 111 31.68 -13.90 0.65
N MET A 112 30.66 -13.34 0.01
CA MET A 112 29.40 -14.05 -0.27
C MET A 112 29.63 -15.13 -1.31
N GLN A 113 29.20 -16.37 -1.01
CA GLN A 113 29.31 -17.54 -1.87
C GLN A 113 27.94 -18.21 -2.04
N GLY A 114 27.73 -18.89 -3.16
CA GLY A 114 26.50 -19.60 -3.44
C GLY A 114 25.27 -18.66 -3.29
N ASP A 115 24.27 -19.14 -2.57
CA ASP A 115 23.00 -18.41 -2.40
C ASP A 115 23.01 -17.37 -1.27
N MET A 116 24.20 -17.07 -0.68
CA MET A 116 24.29 -16.09 0.41
C MET A 116 23.76 -14.71 0.02
N TYR A 117 23.92 -14.30 -1.23
CA TYR A 117 23.37 -13.01 -1.70
C TYR A 117 21.84 -13.02 -1.74
N SER A 118 21.22 -14.11 -2.17
CA SER A 118 19.74 -14.25 -2.19
C SER A 118 19.13 -14.07 -0.80
N TRP A 119 19.83 -14.51 0.26
CA TRP A 119 19.40 -14.32 1.64
C TRP A 119 19.36 -12.85 2.07
N THR A 120 20.07 -11.95 1.42
CA THR A 120 20.01 -10.50 1.73
C THR A 120 18.64 -9.91 1.45
N GLY A 121 17.98 -10.33 0.37
CA GLY A 121 16.61 -9.95 0.05
C GLY A 121 15.58 -10.74 0.88
N THR A 122 15.77 -12.07 0.99
CA THR A 122 14.86 -12.95 1.75
C THR A 122 14.76 -12.54 3.22
N SER A 123 15.88 -12.25 3.89
CA SER A 123 15.91 -11.87 5.31
C SER A 123 15.13 -10.57 5.58
N PHE A 124 15.19 -9.61 4.67
CA PHE A 124 14.41 -8.38 4.76
C PHE A 124 12.90 -8.68 4.77
N TYR A 125 12.41 -9.45 3.79
CA TYR A 125 10.98 -9.77 3.72
C TYR A 125 10.51 -10.74 4.81
N LEU A 126 11.41 -11.55 5.37
CA LEU A 126 11.12 -12.36 6.55
C LEU A 126 10.84 -11.46 7.76
N GLY A 127 11.70 -10.47 8.02
CA GLY A 127 11.47 -9.48 9.05
C GLY A 127 10.18 -8.69 8.85
N TYR A 128 9.94 -8.25 7.62
CA TYR A 128 8.71 -7.54 7.23
C TYR A 128 7.46 -8.37 7.54
N LEU A 129 7.42 -9.64 7.11
CA LEU A 129 6.27 -10.53 7.32
C LEU A 129 5.97 -10.75 8.80
N VAL A 130 7.00 -10.99 9.61
CA VAL A 130 6.85 -11.23 11.05
C VAL A 130 6.31 -10.01 11.78
N PHE A 131 6.74 -8.82 11.38
CA PHE A 131 6.47 -7.61 12.17
C PHE A 131 5.33 -6.74 11.65
N VAL A 132 4.81 -6.96 10.44
CA VAL A 132 3.72 -6.14 9.86
C VAL A 132 2.44 -6.13 10.73
N PHE A 133 2.08 -7.23 11.37
CA PHE A 133 0.91 -7.30 12.25
C PHE A 133 1.15 -6.58 13.59
N PRO A 134 2.25 -6.81 14.32
CA PRO A 134 2.63 -5.99 15.47
C PRO A 134 2.70 -4.49 15.15
N ALA A 135 3.35 -4.12 14.04
CA ALA A 135 3.44 -2.73 13.59
C ALA A 135 2.07 -2.09 13.38
N SER A 136 1.17 -2.79 12.66
CA SER A 136 -0.20 -2.34 12.45
C SER A 136 -0.98 -2.17 13.77
N SER A 137 -0.74 -3.04 14.75
CA SER A 137 -1.36 -2.93 16.09
C SER A 137 -0.82 -1.72 16.85
N LEU A 138 0.46 -1.39 16.72
CA LEU A 138 1.06 -0.19 17.32
C LEU A 138 0.48 1.09 16.70
N LEU A 139 0.35 1.14 15.38
CA LEU A 139 -0.25 2.27 14.65
C LEU A 139 -1.72 2.53 15.03
N GLN A 140 -2.45 1.49 15.49
CA GLN A 140 -3.83 1.65 15.96
C GLN A 140 -3.92 2.15 17.41
N ARG A 141 -2.88 1.94 18.23
CA ARG A 141 -2.86 2.30 19.65
C ARG A 141 -2.24 3.66 19.92
N PHE A 142 -1.29 4.07 19.10
CA PHE A 142 -0.51 5.30 19.29
C PHE A 142 -0.77 6.30 18.14
N PRO A 143 -0.43 7.59 18.33
CA PRO A 143 -0.52 8.60 17.29
C PRO A 143 0.25 8.18 16.04
N ILE A 144 -0.43 8.15 14.88
CA ILE A 144 0.09 7.49 13.66
C ILE A 144 1.35 8.17 13.14
N ALA A 145 1.34 9.50 13.01
CA ALA A 145 2.46 10.25 12.45
C ALA A 145 3.71 10.17 13.33
N LYS A 146 3.55 10.27 14.65
CA LYS A 146 4.66 10.16 15.61
C LYS A 146 5.22 8.74 15.62
N THR A 147 4.35 7.73 15.65
CA THR A 147 4.75 6.33 15.66
C THR A 147 5.52 5.96 14.41
N VAL A 148 4.99 6.28 13.22
CA VAL A 148 5.69 5.96 11.97
C VAL A 148 7.00 6.72 11.83
N SER A 149 7.08 7.96 12.33
CA SER A 149 8.33 8.73 12.31
C SER A 149 9.45 8.08 13.13
N ILE A 150 9.12 7.53 14.31
CA ILE A 150 10.07 6.78 15.14
C ILE A 150 10.56 5.54 14.37
N PHE A 151 9.66 4.79 13.72
CA PHE A 151 10.04 3.64 12.88
C PHE A 151 10.98 4.07 11.75
N ILE A 152 10.73 5.20 11.09
CA ILE A 152 11.56 5.73 10.00
C ILE A 152 12.95 6.12 10.50
N ILE A 153 13.05 6.80 11.65
CA ILE A 153 14.34 7.17 12.24
C ILE A 153 15.15 5.92 12.59
N LEU A 154 14.53 4.94 13.26
CA LEU A 154 15.17 3.67 13.61
C LEU A 154 15.59 2.90 12.35
N TRP A 155 14.72 2.85 11.32
CA TRP A 155 15.02 2.25 10.03
C TRP A 155 16.25 2.92 9.38
N GLY A 156 16.30 4.25 9.33
CA GLY A 156 17.46 4.96 8.78
C GLY A 156 18.75 4.70 9.54
N MET A 157 18.69 4.55 10.88
CA MET A 157 19.85 4.16 11.68
C MET A 157 20.33 2.73 11.35
N ILE A 158 19.44 1.77 11.28
CA ILE A 158 19.77 0.38 10.90
C ILE A 158 20.34 0.32 9.49
N LEU A 159 19.78 1.11 8.56
CA LEU A 159 20.28 1.21 7.20
C LEU A 159 21.72 1.72 7.14
N ALA A 160 22.05 2.77 7.87
CA ALA A 160 23.44 3.27 7.96
C ALA A 160 24.39 2.24 8.61
N LEU A 161 23.91 1.50 9.60
CA LEU A 161 24.69 0.46 10.29
C LEU A 161 25.00 -0.75 9.39
N LEU A 162 24.28 -0.98 8.28
CA LEU A 162 24.60 -2.06 7.32
C LEU A 162 26.00 -1.92 6.70
N ALA A 163 26.60 -0.74 6.76
CA ALA A 163 27.97 -0.50 6.30
C ALA A 163 29.08 -1.12 7.18
N VAL A 164 28.74 -1.62 8.38
CA VAL A 164 29.73 -1.99 9.40
C VAL A 164 30.00 -3.49 9.51
N PRO A 165 28.95 -4.38 9.62
CA PRO A 165 29.17 -5.75 10.02
C PRO A 165 29.64 -6.66 8.89
N GLU A 166 30.17 -7.83 9.27
CA GLU A 166 30.35 -8.97 8.39
C GLU A 166 29.00 -9.61 8.00
N TYR A 167 29.02 -10.60 7.12
CA TYR A 167 27.81 -11.20 6.54
C TYR A 167 26.73 -11.63 7.57
N PRO A 168 27.02 -12.33 8.69
CA PRO A 168 25.97 -12.70 9.64
C PRO A 168 25.26 -11.50 10.27
N GLY A 169 26.05 -10.47 10.63
CA GLY A 169 25.52 -9.20 11.15
C GLY A 169 24.72 -8.42 10.10
N PHE A 170 25.17 -8.45 8.85
CA PHE A 170 24.46 -7.85 7.72
C PHE A 170 23.05 -8.46 7.55
N ILE A 171 22.94 -9.79 7.58
CA ILE A 171 21.65 -10.50 7.50
C ILE A 171 20.75 -10.16 8.70
N ALA A 172 21.30 -10.13 9.92
CA ALA A 172 20.53 -9.74 11.10
C ALA A 172 19.98 -8.31 10.99
N LEU A 173 20.82 -7.35 10.58
CA LEU A 173 20.37 -5.97 10.37
C LEU A 173 19.35 -5.85 9.23
N ARG A 174 19.50 -6.60 8.14
CA ARG A 174 18.49 -6.66 7.05
C ARG A 174 17.14 -7.15 7.56
N THR A 175 17.12 -8.14 8.46
CA THR A 175 15.89 -8.64 9.08
C THR A 175 15.23 -7.55 9.93
N ILE A 176 16.00 -6.88 10.79
CA ILE A 176 15.51 -5.77 11.63
C ILE A 176 15.01 -4.60 10.76
N LEU A 177 15.73 -4.30 9.69
CA LEU A 177 15.34 -3.28 8.71
C LEU A 177 13.95 -3.58 8.13
N GLY A 178 13.69 -4.82 7.70
CA GLY A 178 12.38 -5.25 7.22
C GLY A 178 11.29 -5.11 8.28
N MET A 179 11.59 -5.43 9.55
CA MET A 179 10.66 -5.23 10.66
C MET A 179 10.24 -3.76 10.80
N LEU A 180 11.19 -2.86 10.81
CA LEU A 180 10.94 -1.43 10.98
C LEU A 180 10.20 -0.82 9.78
N GLU A 181 10.55 -1.20 8.56
CA GLU A 181 9.93 -0.68 7.35
C GLU A 181 8.48 -1.16 7.17
N SER A 182 8.09 -2.28 7.78
CA SER A 182 6.76 -2.86 7.66
C SER A 182 5.61 -1.95 8.14
N ALA A 183 5.90 -0.96 8.99
CA ALA A 183 4.93 0.02 9.50
C ALA A 183 4.53 1.07 8.45
N VAL A 184 5.35 1.35 7.45
CA VAL A 184 5.21 2.51 6.55
C VAL A 184 3.96 2.43 5.68
N THR A 185 3.77 1.32 4.96
CA THR A 185 2.61 1.16 4.04
C THR A 185 1.27 1.19 4.79
N PRO A 186 1.08 0.46 5.91
CA PRO A 186 -0.14 0.58 6.70
C PRO A 186 -0.38 2.00 7.25
N ALA A 187 0.66 2.67 7.73
CA ALA A 187 0.54 4.04 8.24
C ALA A 187 0.06 5.00 7.15
N PHE A 188 0.62 4.91 5.95
CA PHE A 188 0.26 5.80 4.84
C PHE A 188 -1.14 5.52 4.28
N ALA A 189 -1.57 4.26 4.29
CA ALA A 189 -2.96 3.91 3.97
C ALA A 189 -3.93 4.54 4.98
N LEU A 190 -3.59 4.51 6.28
CA LEU A 190 -4.39 5.14 7.34
C LEU A 190 -4.39 6.66 7.19
N ILE A 191 -3.23 7.31 7.03
CA ILE A 191 -3.11 8.76 6.81
C ILE A 191 -3.94 9.16 5.57
N THR A 192 -3.78 8.45 4.44
CA THR A 192 -4.53 8.75 3.22
C THR A 192 -6.04 8.67 3.46
N SER A 193 -6.50 7.71 4.26
CA SER A 193 -7.92 7.56 4.58
C SER A 193 -8.46 8.64 5.52
N GLN A 194 -7.62 9.20 6.37
CA GLN A 194 -7.99 10.26 7.32
C GLN A 194 -8.02 11.66 6.69
N TRP A 195 -7.30 11.89 5.58
CA TRP A 195 -7.12 13.22 5.01
C TRP A 195 -7.87 13.44 3.69
N TRP A 196 -8.17 12.36 2.92
CA TRP A 196 -8.80 12.47 1.61
C TRP A 196 -10.10 11.68 1.51
N ARG A 197 -11.03 12.17 0.69
CA ARG A 197 -12.25 11.44 0.33
C ARG A 197 -11.92 10.16 -0.46
N LYS A 198 -12.79 9.15 -0.38
CA LYS A 198 -12.62 7.88 -1.10
C LYS A 198 -12.28 8.03 -2.58
N GLU A 199 -12.96 8.97 -3.27
CA GLU A 199 -12.74 9.23 -4.70
C GLU A 199 -11.35 9.83 -4.96
N GLU A 200 -10.81 10.56 -3.98
CA GLU A 200 -9.54 11.26 -4.08
C GLU A 200 -8.34 10.39 -3.73
N GLN A 201 -8.54 9.37 -2.89
CA GLN A 201 -7.47 8.50 -2.36
C GLN A 201 -6.71 7.77 -3.46
N PHE A 202 -7.40 7.28 -4.49
CA PHE A 202 -6.78 6.50 -5.56
C PHE A 202 -5.66 7.27 -6.27
N VAL A 203 -5.93 8.53 -6.67
CA VAL A 203 -4.94 9.36 -7.37
C VAL A 203 -3.75 9.70 -6.45
N ARG A 204 -3.99 9.99 -5.16
CA ARG A 204 -2.91 10.30 -4.20
C ARG A 204 -2.07 9.07 -3.92
N THR A 205 -2.70 7.90 -3.77
CA THR A 205 -1.99 6.62 -3.67
C THR A 205 -1.11 6.38 -4.89
N ALA A 206 -1.60 6.63 -6.10
CA ALA A 206 -0.80 6.48 -7.30
C ALA A 206 0.41 7.44 -7.34
N TRP A 207 0.27 8.66 -6.83
CA TRP A 207 1.37 9.63 -6.77
C TRP A 207 2.50 9.17 -5.83
N TRP A 208 2.16 8.75 -4.59
CA TRP A 208 3.23 8.31 -3.70
C TRP A 208 3.81 6.94 -4.13
N PHE A 209 3.05 6.06 -4.78
CA PHE A 209 3.62 4.87 -5.43
C PHE A 209 4.52 5.22 -6.62
N ALA A 210 4.14 6.17 -7.47
CA ALA A 210 4.97 6.63 -8.59
C ALA A 210 6.33 7.16 -8.12
N SER A 211 6.42 7.65 -6.88
CA SER A 211 7.67 8.14 -6.29
C SER A 211 8.70 7.03 -6.03
N ASN A 212 8.32 5.75 -6.11
CA ASN A 212 9.27 4.64 -6.15
C ASN A 212 10.23 4.78 -7.34
N GLY A 213 9.70 5.16 -8.51
CA GLY A 213 10.52 5.42 -9.68
C GLY A 213 11.52 6.57 -9.48
N LEU A 214 11.14 7.62 -8.71
CA LEU A 214 12.07 8.66 -8.31
C LEU A 214 13.17 8.11 -7.40
N GLY A 215 12.83 7.17 -6.51
CA GLY A 215 13.78 6.45 -5.66
C GLY A 215 14.80 5.66 -6.47
N THR A 216 14.35 4.98 -7.53
CA THR A 216 15.25 4.29 -8.47
C THR A 216 16.22 5.26 -9.15
N ILE A 217 15.71 6.39 -9.67
CA ILE A 217 16.53 7.40 -10.34
C ILE A 217 17.56 7.99 -9.38
N LEU A 218 17.14 8.46 -8.22
CA LEU A 218 18.04 9.08 -7.24
C LEU A 218 19.05 8.08 -6.67
N GLY A 219 18.60 6.85 -6.35
CA GLY A 219 19.46 5.79 -5.84
C GLY A 219 20.56 5.40 -6.85
N SER A 220 20.17 5.20 -8.12
CA SER A 220 21.11 4.93 -9.20
C SER A 220 22.10 6.08 -9.41
N ALA A 221 21.63 7.34 -9.39
CA ALA A 221 22.48 8.51 -9.58
C ALA A 221 23.48 8.68 -8.42
N ILE A 222 23.03 8.47 -7.16
CA ILE A 222 23.92 8.51 -5.99
C ILE A 222 24.98 7.40 -6.09
N ALA A 223 24.56 6.16 -6.36
CA ALA A 223 25.48 5.03 -6.50
C ALA A 223 26.49 5.24 -7.64
N TYR A 224 26.05 5.79 -8.78
CA TYR A 224 26.91 6.17 -9.89
C TYR A 224 27.95 7.21 -9.48
N GLY A 225 27.53 8.30 -8.84
CA GLY A 225 28.43 9.37 -8.39
C GLY A 225 29.48 8.85 -7.39
N LEU A 226 29.07 8.03 -6.43
CA LEU A 226 29.95 7.43 -5.44
C LEU A 226 30.96 6.47 -6.07
N PHE A 227 30.55 5.64 -7.02
CA PHE A 227 31.44 4.71 -7.68
C PHE A 227 32.42 5.40 -8.61
N LYS A 228 31.96 6.41 -9.37
CA LYS A 228 32.81 7.20 -10.27
C LYS A 228 33.97 7.88 -9.53
N HIS A 229 33.76 8.27 -8.28
CA HIS A 229 34.74 8.94 -7.44
C HIS A 229 35.26 8.05 -6.30
N ALA A 230 35.16 6.71 -6.43
CA ALA A 230 35.51 5.76 -5.37
C ALA A 230 36.91 5.90 -4.82
N THR A 231 37.87 6.31 -5.66
CA THR A 231 39.27 6.56 -5.25
C THR A 231 39.45 7.79 -4.37
N SER A 232 38.48 8.70 -4.30
CA SER A 232 38.51 9.92 -3.49
C SER A 232 38.02 9.72 -2.06
N TYR A 233 37.44 8.56 -1.75
CA TYR A 233 36.86 8.26 -0.46
C TYR A 233 37.67 7.24 0.32
N SER A 234 37.67 7.37 1.65
CA SER A 234 38.30 6.40 2.56
C SER A 234 37.51 5.12 2.75
N LEU A 235 36.20 5.18 2.47
CA LEU A 235 35.28 4.04 2.58
C LEU A 235 34.92 3.52 1.19
N PRO A 236 34.68 2.19 1.03
CA PRO A 236 34.20 1.62 -0.20
C PRO A 236 32.85 2.22 -0.61
N ALA A 237 32.64 2.39 -1.92
CA ALA A 237 31.43 3.03 -2.47
C ALA A 237 30.12 2.36 -1.98
N TRP A 238 30.08 1.04 -1.87
CA TRP A 238 28.91 0.31 -1.41
C TRP A 238 28.51 0.67 0.05
N LYS A 239 29.51 0.93 0.94
CA LYS A 239 29.25 1.37 2.31
C LYS A 239 28.66 2.77 2.34
N LEU A 240 29.19 3.66 1.49
CA LEU A 240 28.68 5.03 1.38
C LEU A 240 27.24 5.08 0.87
N VAL A 241 26.83 4.16 -0.01
CA VAL A 241 25.42 4.05 -0.44
C VAL A 241 24.52 3.87 0.79
N PHE A 242 24.80 2.90 1.67
CA PHE A 242 24.00 2.66 2.86
C PHE A 242 24.05 3.81 3.87
N VAL A 243 25.23 4.41 4.08
CA VAL A 243 25.35 5.54 5.02
C VAL A 243 24.56 6.76 4.54
N ILE A 244 24.71 7.14 3.27
CA ILE A 244 24.03 8.33 2.72
C ILE A 244 22.51 8.12 2.71
N THR A 245 22.04 6.96 2.22
CA THR A 245 20.61 6.67 2.21
C THR A 245 20.05 6.62 3.63
N GLY A 246 20.77 6.04 4.59
CA GLY A 246 20.39 6.00 6.00
C GLY A 246 20.28 7.39 6.63
N VAL A 247 21.25 8.27 6.42
CA VAL A 247 21.25 9.65 6.93
C VAL A 247 20.07 10.45 6.33
N LEU A 248 19.83 10.32 5.02
CA LEU A 248 18.70 10.98 4.37
C LEU A 248 17.35 10.49 4.94
N THR A 249 17.24 9.19 5.22
CA THR A 249 16.04 8.59 5.83
C THR A 249 15.84 9.08 7.27
N ILE A 250 16.90 9.16 8.09
CA ILE A 250 16.83 9.73 9.45
C ILE A 250 16.35 11.18 9.39
N PHE A 251 16.94 11.99 8.53
CA PHE A 251 16.55 13.38 8.35
C PHE A 251 15.06 13.51 7.99
N LEU A 252 14.61 12.71 7.03
CA LEU A 252 13.18 12.70 6.65
C LEU A 252 12.28 12.24 7.80
N GLY A 253 12.72 11.26 8.60
CA GLY A 253 12.01 10.82 9.79
C GLY A 253 11.76 11.97 10.77
N PHE A 254 12.77 12.82 11.03
CA PHE A 254 12.59 14.03 11.82
C PHE A 254 11.66 15.04 11.16
N VAL A 255 11.76 15.26 9.85
CA VAL A 255 10.82 16.13 9.12
C VAL A 255 9.38 15.65 9.30
N ILE A 256 9.12 14.35 9.15
CA ILE A 256 7.78 13.77 9.33
C ILE A 256 7.31 13.96 10.77
N PHE A 257 8.17 13.75 11.75
CA PHE A 257 7.84 13.88 13.17
C PHE A 257 7.31 15.27 13.54
N PHE A 258 7.88 16.32 12.98
CA PHE A 258 7.50 17.70 13.29
C PHE A 258 6.46 18.28 12.33
N HIS A 259 6.41 17.79 11.08
CA HIS A 259 5.59 18.40 10.05
C HIS A 259 4.22 17.74 9.89
N ILE A 260 4.13 16.39 9.95
CA ILE A 260 2.87 15.68 9.74
C ILE A 260 2.07 15.64 11.05
N PRO A 261 0.88 16.25 11.11
CA PRO A 261 0.01 16.15 12.27
C PRO A 261 -0.64 14.76 12.34
N ASP A 262 -0.92 14.30 13.55
CA ASP A 262 -1.53 12.99 13.79
C ASP A 262 -2.99 12.93 13.33
N THR A 263 -3.70 14.04 13.43
CA THR A 263 -5.10 14.16 13.01
C THR A 263 -5.34 15.49 12.28
N PRO A 264 -6.38 15.58 11.43
CA PRO A 264 -6.75 16.84 10.79
C PRO A 264 -7.06 17.98 11.77
N THR A 265 -7.55 17.67 12.97
CA THR A 265 -7.89 18.64 14.00
C THR A 265 -6.65 19.30 14.64
N GLU A 266 -5.49 18.63 14.59
CA GLU A 266 -4.22 19.14 15.10
C GLU A 266 -3.36 19.81 14.02
N ALA A 267 -3.90 19.93 12.79
CA ALA A 267 -3.14 20.47 11.66
C ALA A 267 -2.77 21.94 11.87
N TRP A 268 -1.48 22.20 11.94
CA TRP A 268 -0.92 23.54 12.13
C TRP A 268 -1.08 24.47 10.90
N PHE A 269 -1.26 23.90 9.71
CA PHE A 269 -1.42 24.62 8.44
C PHE A 269 -2.87 24.90 8.06
N LEU A 270 -3.86 24.45 8.88
CA LEU A 270 -5.29 24.71 8.69
C LEU A 270 -5.80 25.64 9.78
N ASP A 271 -6.66 26.57 9.40
CA ASP A 271 -7.42 27.36 10.36
C ASP A 271 -8.59 26.54 10.96
N GLU A 272 -9.23 27.04 12.04
CA GLU A 272 -10.29 26.29 12.74
C GLU A 272 -11.50 26.00 11.82
N HIS A 273 -11.83 26.92 10.90
CA HIS A 273 -12.89 26.69 9.93
C HIS A 273 -12.50 25.62 8.91
N GLU A 274 -11.26 25.64 8.43
CA GLU A 274 -10.74 24.64 7.48
C GLU A 274 -10.65 23.25 8.11
N LYS A 275 -10.32 23.15 9.41
CA LYS A 275 -10.34 21.87 10.16
C LYS A 275 -11.74 21.28 10.18
N LEU A 276 -12.77 22.10 10.46
CA LEU A 276 -14.18 21.64 10.39
C LEU A 276 -14.55 21.16 8.99
N VAL A 277 -14.12 21.88 7.95
CA VAL A 277 -14.34 21.48 6.56
C VAL A 277 -13.70 20.11 6.28
N VAL A 278 -12.46 19.86 6.75
CA VAL A 278 -11.80 18.55 6.55
C VAL A 278 -12.56 17.45 7.26
N VAL A 279 -12.96 17.64 8.51
CA VAL A 279 -13.75 16.66 9.26
C VAL A 279 -15.05 16.32 8.55
N GLU A 280 -15.78 17.32 8.03
CA GLU A 280 -17.02 17.09 7.27
C GLU A 280 -16.75 16.39 5.92
N ARG A 281 -15.63 16.71 5.26
CA ARG A 281 -15.21 16.02 4.02
C ARG A 281 -15.01 14.52 4.22
N ILE A 282 -14.31 14.12 5.28
CA ILE A 282 -14.00 12.70 5.56
C ILE A 282 -15.16 11.96 6.23
N ARG A 283 -16.14 12.66 6.78
CA ARG A 283 -17.36 12.06 7.33
C ARG A 283 -18.08 11.17 6.31
N SER A 284 -18.11 11.59 5.04
CA SER A 284 -18.67 10.81 3.93
C SER A 284 -17.93 9.48 3.67
N ASN A 285 -16.69 9.34 4.14
CA ASN A 285 -15.94 8.10 4.01
C ASN A 285 -16.48 6.96 4.89
N GLN A 286 -17.34 7.28 5.87
CA GLN A 286 -17.96 6.35 6.85
C GLN A 286 -16.94 5.43 7.56
N GLN A 287 -15.71 5.91 7.74
CA GLN A 287 -14.63 5.11 8.33
C GLN A 287 -14.51 5.29 9.85
N GLY A 288 -15.16 6.30 10.45
CA GLY A 288 -15.17 6.57 11.89
C GLY A 288 -16.04 5.61 12.72
N PHE A 289 -17.06 5.03 12.12
CA PHE A 289 -18.04 4.17 12.80
C PHE A 289 -17.88 2.67 12.48
N GLY A 290 -16.69 2.20 12.04
CA GLY A 290 -16.45 0.80 11.78
C GLY A 290 -16.73 -0.06 13.03
N ASN A 291 -17.57 -1.08 12.87
CA ASN A 291 -17.84 -2.02 13.95
C ASN A 291 -16.55 -2.76 14.32
N ARG A 292 -15.89 -2.34 15.43
CA ARG A 292 -14.62 -2.91 15.89
C ARG A 292 -14.75 -4.34 16.43
N LYS A 293 -15.98 -4.89 16.52
CA LYS A 293 -16.20 -6.26 17.02
C LYS A 293 -15.87 -7.26 15.94
N PHE A 294 -14.96 -8.19 16.26
CA PHE A 294 -14.62 -9.31 15.40
C PHE A 294 -15.85 -10.23 15.19
N LYS A 295 -16.24 -10.44 13.93
CA LYS A 295 -17.36 -11.31 13.55
C LYS A 295 -16.83 -12.62 12.98
N LYS A 296 -16.85 -13.70 13.80
CA LYS A 296 -16.38 -15.04 13.38
C LYS A 296 -16.99 -15.52 12.06
N LYS A 297 -18.29 -15.26 11.82
CA LYS A 297 -18.99 -15.62 10.58
C LYS A 297 -18.33 -14.97 9.35
N GLN A 298 -18.05 -13.68 9.40
CA GLN A 298 -17.36 -12.94 8.32
C GLN A 298 -15.93 -13.45 8.10
N PHE A 299 -15.22 -13.80 9.17
CA PHE A 299 -13.88 -14.39 9.09
C PHE A 299 -13.90 -15.75 8.38
N VAL A 300 -14.81 -16.65 8.76
CA VAL A 300 -14.98 -17.95 8.10
C VAL A 300 -15.41 -17.77 6.64
N GLU A 301 -16.32 -16.83 6.36
CA GLU A 301 -16.72 -16.49 4.99
C GLU A 301 -15.52 -16.03 4.14
N ALA A 302 -14.63 -15.18 4.70
CA ALA A 302 -13.42 -14.77 4.01
C ALA A 302 -12.51 -15.96 3.65
N LEU A 303 -12.32 -16.91 4.58
CA LEU A 303 -11.47 -18.10 4.36
C LEU A 303 -12.09 -19.10 3.38
N THR A 304 -13.42 -19.19 3.31
CA THR A 304 -14.14 -20.10 2.40
C THR A 304 -14.45 -19.48 1.04
N ASP A 305 -14.21 -18.19 0.87
CA ASP A 305 -14.42 -17.51 -0.42
C ASP A 305 -13.23 -17.80 -1.36
N HIS A 306 -13.50 -18.47 -2.50
CA HIS A 306 -12.49 -18.78 -3.51
C HIS A 306 -11.76 -17.53 -4.03
N ARG A 307 -12.40 -16.36 -4.03
CA ARG A 307 -11.81 -15.08 -4.46
C ARG A 307 -10.69 -14.62 -3.55
N THR A 308 -10.80 -14.88 -2.25
CA THR A 308 -9.74 -14.61 -1.29
C THR A 308 -8.44 -15.33 -1.67
N TRP A 309 -8.55 -16.59 -2.07
CA TRP A 309 -7.40 -17.39 -2.51
C TRP A 309 -6.89 -16.99 -3.88
N LEU A 310 -7.77 -16.53 -4.81
CA LEU A 310 -7.33 -15.93 -6.06
C LEU A 310 -6.52 -14.65 -5.81
N PHE A 311 -6.95 -13.79 -4.88
CA PHE A 311 -6.18 -12.61 -4.47
C PHE A 311 -4.83 -12.98 -3.84
N PHE A 312 -4.81 -14.01 -2.98
CA PHE A 312 -3.57 -14.51 -2.38
C PHE A 312 -2.59 -15.03 -3.43
N VAL A 313 -3.03 -15.92 -4.33
CA VAL A 313 -2.18 -16.49 -5.38
C VAL A 313 -1.71 -15.40 -6.36
N CYS A 314 -2.58 -14.45 -6.69
CA CYS A 314 -2.21 -13.29 -7.51
C CYS A 314 -1.11 -12.45 -6.84
N ALA A 315 -1.25 -12.15 -5.54
CA ALA A 315 -0.24 -11.42 -4.79
C ALA A 315 1.08 -12.19 -4.70
N LEU A 316 1.02 -13.49 -4.39
CA LEU A 316 2.18 -14.37 -4.32
C LEU A 316 2.92 -14.42 -5.66
N SER A 317 2.23 -14.79 -6.73
CA SER A 317 2.84 -14.97 -8.05
C SER A 317 3.32 -13.64 -8.67
N GLY A 318 2.59 -12.54 -8.50
CA GLY A 318 3.00 -11.24 -9.00
C GLY A 318 4.21 -10.65 -8.27
N ASN A 319 4.46 -11.06 -7.02
CA ASN A 319 5.56 -10.54 -6.21
C ASN A 319 6.82 -11.42 -6.18
N ILE A 320 6.80 -12.66 -6.66
CA ILE A 320 8.02 -13.44 -6.88
C ILE A 320 8.95 -12.73 -7.88
N PRO A 321 8.49 -12.30 -9.08
CA PRO A 321 9.30 -11.50 -9.99
C PRO A 321 9.80 -10.20 -9.36
N ASN A 322 8.95 -9.51 -8.59
CA ASN A 322 9.30 -8.24 -7.96
C ASN A 322 10.46 -8.39 -6.97
N GLY A 323 10.40 -9.31 -6.01
CA GLY A 323 11.47 -9.56 -5.06
C GLY A 323 12.78 -10.00 -5.73
N GLY A 324 12.67 -10.82 -6.78
CA GLY A 324 13.80 -11.27 -7.57
C GLY A 324 14.50 -10.14 -8.31
N LEU A 325 13.78 -9.39 -9.10
CA LEU A 325 14.34 -8.31 -9.92
C LEU A 325 14.81 -7.11 -9.09
N LEU A 326 14.14 -6.78 -7.98
CA LEU A 326 14.63 -5.75 -7.05
C LEU A 326 16.01 -6.12 -6.47
N SER A 327 16.24 -7.41 -6.17
CA SER A 327 17.51 -7.86 -5.61
C SER A 327 18.60 -8.05 -6.68
N PHE A 328 18.24 -8.58 -7.83
CA PHE A 328 19.20 -9.01 -8.87
C PHE A 328 19.25 -8.11 -10.11
N GLY A 329 18.43 -7.05 -10.21
CA GLY A 329 18.35 -6.21 -11.41
C GLY A 329 19.69 -5.66 -11.86
N SER A 330 20.46 -5.03 -10.95
CA SER A 330 21.79 -4.50 -11.27
C SER A 330 22.80 -5.62 -11.60
N ILE A 331 22.67 -6.79 -10.97
CA ILE A 331 23.50 -7.97 -11.28
C ILE A 331 23.20 -8.47 -12.69
N LEU A 332 21.94 -8.56 -13.10
CA LEU A 332 21.57 -8.93 -14.46
C LEU A 332 22.13 -7.93 -15.49
N LEU A 333 22.03 -6.64 -15.21
CA LEU A 333 22.59 -5.60 -16.11
C LEU A 333 24.11 -5.74 -16.24
N ASN A 334 24.81 -6.06 -15.13
CA ASN A 334 26.28 -6.20 -15.13
C ASN A 334 26.72 -7.56 -15.68
N ASP A 335 26.26 -8.67 -15.11
CA ASP A 335 26.78 -10.00 -15.34
C ASP A 335 26.17 -10.67 -16.59
N ASP A 336 24.84 -10.55 -16.83
CA ASP A 336 24.13 -11.17 -17.98
C ASP A 336 24.15 -10.28 -19.22
N PHE A 337 23.88 -8.96 -19.04
CA PHE A 337 23.84 -8.04 -20.17
C PHE A 337 25.22 -7.48 -20.52
N GLY A 338 26.24 -7.71 -19.69
CA GLY A 338 27.63 -7.32 -19.95
C GLY A 338 27.89 -5.81 -19.92
N TYR A 339 27.08 -5.05 -19.19
CA TYR A 339 27.39 -3.64 -18.94
C TYR A 339 28.46 -3.52 -17.84
N SER A 340 29.30 -2.50 -17.94
CA SER A 340 30.20 -2.16 -16.81
C SER A 340 29.37 -1.79 -15.56
N PRO A 341 29.92 -1.92 -14.34
CA PRO A 341 29.19 -1.52 -13.14
C PRO A 341 28.62 -0.10 -13.23
N LEU A 342 29.42 0.84 -13.78
CA LEU A 342 29.02 2.24 -13.96
C LEU A 342 27.83 2.38 -14.93
N ASN A 343 27.88 1.68 -16.07
CA ASN A 343 26.78 1.70 -17.04
C ASN A 343 25.55 0.96 -16.53
N SER A 344 25.70 -0.10 -15.73
CA SER A 344 24.58 -0.81 -15.12
C SER A 344 23.76 0.11 -14.21
N LEU A 345 24.43 1.00 -13.46
CA LEU A 345 23.73 2.00 -12.64
C LEU A 345 22.99 3.03 -13.50
N LEU A 346 23.56 3.47 -14.63
CA LEU A 346 22.88 4.38 -15.55
C LEU A 346 21.67 3.72 -16.22
N MET A 347 21.74 2.41 -16.52
CA MET A 347 20.62 1.65 -17.08
C MET A 347 19.43 1.48 -16.12
N GLY A 348 19.61 1.74 -14.82
CA GLY A 348 18.53 1.83 -13.84
C GLY A 348 17.69 3.12 -13.96
N LEU A 349 18.21 4.21 -14.57
CA LEU A 349 17.46 5.47 -14.69
C LEU A 349 16.17 5.34 -15.54
N PRO A 350 16.16 4.68 -16.71
CA PRO A 350 14.94 4.45 -17.46
C PRO A 350 13.90 3.62 -16.72
N GLU A 351 14.30 2.68 -15.85
CA GLU A 351 13.38 1.89 -15.02
C GLU A 351 12.49 2.79 -14.18
N GLY A 352 13.10 3.73 -13.44
CA GLY A 352 12.38 4.69 -12.61
C GLY A 352 11.50 5.64 -13.44
N ALA A 353 11.96 6.09 -14.59
CA ALA A 353 11.19 6.96 -15.49
C ALA A 353 9.91 6.25 -16.00
N ILE A 354 10.03 4.98 -16.38
CA ILE A 354 8.90 4.17 -16.86
C ILE A 354 7.89 3.94 -15.73
N GLU A 355 8.36 3.68 -14.50
CA GLU A 355 7.48 3.51 -13.34
C GLU A 355 6.69 4.80 -13.05
N ILE A 356 7.35 5.98 -13.03
CA ILE A 356 6.68 7.27 -12.81
C ILE A 356 5.62 7.51 -13.88
N VAL A 357 6.03 7.45 -15.16
CA VAL A 357 5.15 7.72 -16.29
C VAL A 357 4.00 6.73 -16.33
N GLY A 358 4.28 5.45 -16.12
CA GLY A 358 3.28 4.38 -16.09
C GLY A 358 2.25 4.60 -14.98
N CYS A 359 2.69 4.77 -13.73
CA CYS A 359 1.77 5.00 -12.60
C CYS A 359 0.88 6.23 -12.81
N VAL A 360 1.45 7.33 -13.29
CA VAL A 360 0.70 8.58 -13.52
C VAL A 360 -0.30 8.41 -14.67
N LEU A 361 0.13 7.89 -15.83
CA LEU A 361 -0.75 7.70 -16.99
C LEU A 361 -1.91 6.77 -16.68
N PHE A 362 -1.64 5.64 -16.02
CA PHE A 362 -2.68 4.68 -15.68
C PHE A 362 -3.60 5.19 -14.56
N ALA A 363 -3.09 5.96 -13.58
CA ALA A 363 -3.94 6.60 -12.57
C ALA A 363 -4.97 7.55 -13.20
N TYR A 364 -4.56 8.31 -14.21
CA TYR A 364 -5.48 9.18 -14.94
C TYR A 364 -6.37 8.44 -15.95
N SER A 365 -5.95 7.28 -16.45
CA SER A 365 -6.74 6.47 -17.39
C SER A 365 -8.04 5.94 -16.77
N VAL A 366 -8.10 5.79 -15.44
CA VAL A 366 -9.33 5.42 -14.70
C VAL A 366 -10.48 6.41 -14.95
N ARG A 367 -10.19 7.64 -15.33
CA ARG A 367 -11.22 8.63 -15.73
C ARG A 367 -11.93 8.24 -17.03
N PHE A 368 -11.24 7.55 -17.94
CA PHE A 368 -11.74 7.12 -19.24
C PHE A 368 -12.20 5.66 -19.20
N VAL A 369 -11.41 4.79 -18.58
CA VAL A 369 -11.72 3.37 -18.42
C VAL A 369 -12.27 3.17 -17.01
N LYS A 370 -13.60 3.13 -16.87
CA LYS A 370 -14.28 2.98 -15.57
C LYS A 370 -14.00 1.64 -14.88
N SER A 371 -13.43 0.67 -15.59
CA SER A 371 -13.13 -0.67 -15.10
C SER A 371 -11.68 -0.79 -14.62
N ARG A 372 -11.49 -0.84 -13.30
CA ARG A 372 -10.16 -1.03 -12.67
C ARG A 372 -9.57 -2.42 -12.93
N ILE A 373 -10.43 -3.42 -13.05
CA ILE A 373 -9.99 -4.79 -13.29
C ILE A 373 -9.47 -4.98 -14.73
N LEU A 374 -10.02 -4.27 -15.72
CA LEU A 374 -9.47 -4.28 -17.09
C LEU A 374 -8.08 -3.64 -17.13
N ILE A 375 -7.85 -2.56 -16.38
CA ILE A 375 -6.52 -1.96 -16.26
C ILE A 375 -5.56 -2.97 -15.60
N ALA A 376 -5.97 -3.68 -14.55
CA ALA A 376 -5.17 -4.72 -13.93
C ALA A 376 -4.82 -5.86 -14.90
N ILE A 377 -5.78 -6.31 -15.73
CA ILE A 377 -5.53 -7.34 -16.76
C ILE A 377 -4.50 -6.84 -17.79
N VAL A 378 -4.67 -5.63 -18.30
CA VAL A 378 -3.76 -5.06 -19.30
C VAL A 378 -2.34 -4.92 -18.74
N THR A 379 -2.20 -4.37 -17.53
CA THR A 379 -0.88 -4.20 -16.91
C THR A 379 -0.22 -5.54 -16.57
N THR A 380 -0.99 -6.53 -16.10
CA THR A 380 -0.46 -7.88 -15.85
C THR A 380 -0.09 -8.59 -17.18
N ALA A 381 -0.81 -8.36 -18.26
CA ALA A 381 -0.43 -8.85 -19.59
C ALA A 381 0.87 -8.19 -20.10
N ILE A 382 1.08 -6.91 -19.81
CA ILE A 382 2.35 -6.21 -20.11
C ILE A 382 3.50 -6.81 -19.30
N THR A 383 3.29 -7.10 -18.01
CA THR A 383 4.34 -7.75 -17.19
C THR A 383 4.62 -9.19 -17.63
N LEU A 384 3.63 -9.91 -18.17
CA LEU A 384 3.87 -11.21 -18.81
C LEU A 384 4.72 -11.05 -20.08
N LEU A 385 4.39 -10.09 -20.95
CA LEU A 385 5.21 -9.77 -22.13
C LEU A 385 6.64 -9.40 -21.72
N SER A 386 6.80 -8.58 -20.66
CA SER A 386 8.08 -8.24 -20.05
C SER A 386 8.89 -9.49 -19.70
N GLY A 387 8.29 -10.43 -18.96
CA GLY A 387 8.92 -11.69 -18.59
C GLY A 387 9.32 -12.53 -19.82
N CYS A 388 8.46 -12.63 -20.84
CA CYS A 388 8.76 -13.35 -22.08
C CYS A 388 9.93 -12.70 -22.83
N LEU A 389 9.97 -11.38 -22.94
CA LEU A 389 11.09 -10.68 -23.56
C LEU A 389 12.40 -10.89 -22.79
N LEU A 390 12.36 -10.79 -21.46
CA LEU A 390 13.52 -10.99 -20.59
C LEU A 390 14.08 -12.43 -20.69
N ALA A 391 13.19 -13.43 -20.81
CA ALA A 391 13.60 -14.84 -20.83
C ALA A 391 14.01 -15.35 -22.21
N PHE A 392 13.33 -14.90 -23.28
CA PHE A 392 13.40 -15.54 -24.58
C PHE A 392 13.83 -14.64 -25.74
N ALA A 393 13.92 -13.30 -25.54
CA ALA A 393 14.35 -12.44 -26.63
C ALA A 393 15.82 -12.74 -27.01
N PRO A 394 16.11 -12.94 -28.31
CA PRO A 394 17.47 -13.25 -28.78
C PRO A 394 18.39 -12.04 -28.71
N SER A 395 17.86 -10.82 -28.84
CA SER A 395 18.65 -9.59 -28.82
C SER A 395 18.79 -9.04 -27.40
N LYS A 396 19.91 -8.38 -27.11
CA LYS A 396 20.17 -7.70 -25.84
C LYS A 396 19.13 -6.58 -25.60
N GLU A 397 18.80 -5.84 -26.66
CA GLU A 397 17.82 -4.75 -26.61
C GLU A 397 16.43 -5.26 -26.28
N GLY A 398 16.03 -6.42 -26.82
CA GLY A 398 14.75 -7.07 -26.50
C GLY A 398 14.66 -7.49 -25.04
N ARG A 399 15.74 -8.08 -24.49
CA ARG A 399 15.81 -8.44 -23.06
C ARG A 399 15.79 -7.21 -22.15
N LEU A 400 16.48 -6.13 -22.56
CA LEU A 400 16.46 -4.86 -21.84
C LEU A 400 15.07 -4.21 -21.86
N ALA A 401 14.38 -4.23 -23.00
CA ALA A 401 12.99 -3.77 -23.08
C ALA A 401 12.08 -4.59 -22.14
N GLY A 402 12.30 -5.91 -22.05
CA GLY A 402 11.63 -6.77 -21.09
C GLY A 402 11.86 -6.29 -19.65
N LEU A 403 13.10 -6.02 -19.26
CA LEU A 403 13.43 -5.52 -17.92
C LEU A 403 12.71 -4.19 -17.64
N TYR A 404 12.69 -3.26 -18.57
CA TYR A 404 12.05 -1.95 -18.40
C TYR A 404 10.53 -2.01 -18.30
N LEU A 405 9.87 -2.84 -19.13
CA LEU A 405 8.42 -3.00 -19.08
C LEU A 405 7.93 -3.60 -17.77
N PHE A 406 8.78 -4.32 -17.05
CA PHE A 406 8.46 -4.88 -15.74
C PHE A 406 8.04 -3.79 -14.75
N PHE A 407 8.63 -2.61 -14.81
CA PHE A 407 8.36 -1.48 -13.91
C PHE A 407 6.98 -0.81 -14.12
N LEU A 408 6.15 -1.34 -15.03
CA LEU A 408 4.71 -1.03 -15.10
C LEU A 408 3.87 -1.90 -14.14
N GLY A 409 4.45 -2.95 -13.54
CA GLY A 409 3.78 -3.87 -12.61
C GLY A 409 3.07 -3.23 -11.41
N PRO A 410 3.64 -2.20 -10.74
CA PRO A 410 3.00 -1.52 -9.62
C PRO A 410 1.60 -0.99 -9.90
N VAL A 411 1.29 -0.61 -11.14
CA VAL A 411 -0.06 -0.18 -11.56
C VAL A 411 -1.09 -1.29 -11.34
N GLY A 412 -0.77 -2.52 -11.75
CA GLY A 412 -1.64 -3.69 -11.53
C GLY A 412 -1.90 -3.93 -10.05
N MET A 413 -0.87 -3.83 -9.22
CA MET A 413 -0.99 -3.97 -7.77
C MET A 413 -1.95 -2.94 -7.16
N ILE A 414 -1.82 -1.66 -7.53
CA ILE A 414 -2.69 -0.58 -7.05
C ILE A 414 -4.14 -0.85 -7.45
N CYS A 415 -4.39 -1.30 -8.68
CA CYS A 415 -5.72 -1.66 -9.16
C CYS A 415 -6.32 -2.82 -8.38
N ILE A 416 -5.55 -3.87 -8.09
CA ILE A 416 -6.01 -5.04 -7.32
C ILE A 416 -6.34 -4.64 -5.87
N LEU A 417 -5.49 -3.87 -5.21
CA LEU A 417 -5.77 -3.34 -3.86
C LEU A 417 -7.04 -2.50 -3.83
N SER A 418 -7.26 -1.69 -4.86
CA SER A 418 -8.48 -0.91 -5.02
C SER A 418 -9.71 -1.79 -5.23
N LEU A 419 -9.59 -2.90 -5.97
CA LEU A 419 -10.67 -3.88 -6.14
C LEU A 419 -11.03 -4.58 -4.82
N VAL A 420 -10.04 -5.02 -4.05
CA VAL A 420 -10.28 -5.59 -2.70
C VAL A 420 -11.01 -4.57 -1.83
N SER A 421 -10.59 -3.31 -1.86
CA SER A 421 -11.22 -2.25 -1.08
C SER A 421 -12.67 -1.98 -1.45
N SER A 422 -13.03 -2.04 -2.75
CA SER A 422 -14.37 -1.70 -3.27
C SER A 422 -15.31 -2.90 -3.40
N SER A 423 -14.77 -4.11 -3.61
CA SER A 423 -15.55 -5.30 -3.92
C SER A 423 -15.67 -6.30 -2.77
N VAL A 424 -15.02 -6.07 -1.65
CA VAL A 424 -15.18 -6.85 -0.43
C VAL A 424 -15.91 -6.01 0.61
N ALA A 425 -17.10 -6.45 1.03
CA ALA A 425 -17.89 -5.82 2.07
C ALA A 425 -17.87 -6.66 3.36
N GLY A 426 -18.24 -6.02 4.47
CA GLY A 426 -18.12 -6.58 5.82
C GLY A 426 -16.73 -6.27 6.42
N HIS A 427 -16.73 -5.61 7.57
CA HIS A 427 -15.48 -5.10 8.18
C HIS A 427 -14.45 -6.20 8.45
N THR A 428 -14.88 -7.26 9.16
CA THR A 428 -13.99 -8.39 9.48
C THR A 428 -13.55 -9.14 8.22
N LYS A 429 -14.48 -9.36 7.25
CA LYS A 429 -14.16 -10.02 5.97
C LYS A 429 -13.10 -9.22 5.20
N LYS A 430 -13.29 -7.91 5.06
CA LYS A 430 -12.38 -7.01 4.33
C LYS A 430 -10.96 -6.99 4.93
N ILE A 431 -10.86 -6.88 6.27
CA ILE A 431 -9.57 -6.93 6.96
C ILE A 431 -8.90 -8.28 6.73
N THR A 432 -9.64 -9.37 6.82
CA THR A 432 -9.11 -10.73 6.62
C THR A 432 -8.57 -10.92 5.21
N VAL A 433 -9.33 -10.52 4.18
CA VAL A 433 -8.90 -10.61 2.77
C VAL A 433 -7.66 -9.76 2.51
N ASN A 434 -7.63 -8.52 3.01
CA ASN A 434 -6.44 -7.66 2.90
C ASN A 434 -5.22 -8.26 3.59
N SER A 435 -5.38 -8.88 4.77
CA SER A 435 -4.29 -9.54 5.48
C SER A 435 -3.74 -10.75 4.70
N ILE A 436 -4.62 -11.57 4.14
CA ILE A 436 -4.24 -12.73 3.31
C ILE A 436 -3.51 -12.27 2.04
N TYR A 437 -3.99 -11.20 1.38
CA TYR A 437 -3.30 -10.58 0.25
C TYR A 437 -1.89 -10.11 0.62
N LEU A 438 -1.74 -9.44 1.77
CA LEU A 438 -0.45 -8.95 2.26
C LEU A 438 0.52 -10.09 2.60
N ILE A 439 0.02 -11.20 3.16
CA ILE A 439 0.84 -12.41 3.35
C ILE A 439 1.36 -12.92 2.01
N GLY A 440 0.49 -13.01 0.98
CA GLY A 440 0.89 -13.39 -0.37
C GLY A 440 1.98 -12.48 -0.95
N TYR A 441 1.82 -11.17 -0.78
CA TYR A 441 2.82 -10.16 -1.15
C TYR A 441 4.18 -10.42 -0.48
N CYS A 442 4.19 -10.60 0.83
CA CYS A 442 5.44 -10.81 1.58
C CYS A 442 6.12 -12.13 1.20
N VAL A 443 5.36 -13.23 1.11
CA VAL A 443 5.89 -14.55 0.74
C VAL A 443 6.42 -14.53 -0.69
N GLY A 444 5.74 -13.87 -1.63
CA GLY A 444 6.22 -13.71 -3.00
C GLY A 444 7.58 -13.02 -3.06
N ASN A 445 7.71 -11.89 -2.39
CA ASN A 445 8.98 -11.14 -2.34
C ASN A 445 10.09 -11.89 -1.58
N LEU A 446 9.74 -12.71 -0.59
CA LEU A 446 10.69 -13.57 0.14
C LEU A 446 11.24 -14.68 -0.75
N VAL A 447 10.37 -15.32 -1.55
CA VAL A 447 10.75 -16.42 -2.46
C VAL A 447 11.50 -15.88 -3.68
N GLY A 448 11.18 -14.67 -4.15
CA GLY A 448 11.75 -14.09 -5.35
C GLY A 448 13.26 -14.20 -5.49
N PRO A 449 14.06 -13.69 -4.54
CA PRO A 449 15.52 -13.79 -4.59
C PRO A 449 16.04 -15.25 -4.62
N GLN A 450 15.32 -16.20 -4.04
CA GLN A 450 15.70 -17.61 -4.01
C GLN A 450 15.53 -18.31 -5.37
N THR A 451 14.76 -17.73 -6.30
CA THR A 451 14.68 -18.23 -7.67
C THR A 451 15.96 -18.02 -8.48
N PHE A 452 16.82 -17.08 -8.03
CA PHE A 452 18.12 -16.78 -8.66
C PHE A 452 19.21 -17.68 -8.10
N ILE A 453 19.25 -18.93 -8.58
CA ILE A 453 20.18 -19.96 -8.12
C ILE A 453 21.60 -19.63 -8.61
N ALA A 454 22.58 -19.56 -7.72
CA ALA A 454 23.95 -19.17 -8.03
C ALA A 454 24.61 -20.03 -9.12
N LYS A 455 24.29 -21.34 -9.20
CA LYS A 455 24.81 -22.23 -10.24
C LYS A 455 24.38 -21.86 -11.66
N GLN A 456 23.37 -21.01 -11.81
CA GLN A 456 22.86 -20.55 -13.11
C GLN A 456 23.41 -19.19 -13.53
N ALA A 457 24.30 -18.60 -12.72
CA ALA A 457 24.97 -17.36 -13.10
C ALA A 457 25.82 -17.56 -14.38
N PRO A 458 25.97 -16.52 -15.24
CA PRO A 458 25.40 -15.18 -15.10
C PRO A 458 23.97 -15.03 -15.64
N ASN A 459 23.47 -15.99 -16.40
CA ASN A 459 22.23 -15.86 -17.17
C ASN A 459 20.95 -16.08 -16.36
N TYR A 460 21.01 -16.81 -15.25
CA TYR A 460 19.86 -17.12 -14.38
C TYR A 460 18.60 -17.56 -15.13
N HIS A 461 18.77 -18.48 -16.09
CA HIS A 461 17.68 -18.88 -17.00
C HIS A 461 16.45 -19.40 -16.23
N GLY A 462 16.65 -20.20 -15.18
CA GLY A 462 15.57 -20.71 -14.35
C GLY A 462 14.75 -19.61 -13.67
N ALA A 463 15.41 -18.55 -13.17
CA ALA A 463 14.73 -17.40 -12.59
C ALA A 463 13.88 -16.65 -13.63
N LYS A 464 14.42 -16.44 -14.85
CA LYS A 464 13.67 -15.81 -15.95
C LYS A 464 12.44 -16.61 -16.37
N VAL A 465 12.55 -17.93 -16.45
CA VAL A 465 11.41 -18.82 -16.71
C VAL A 465 10.40 -18.77 -15.56
N ALA A 466 10.87 -18.77 -14.30
CA ALA A 466 9.99 -18.63 -13.14
C ALA A 466 9.20 -17.31 -13.18
N ILE A 467 9.82 -16.20 -13.61
CA ILE A 467 9.13 -14.91 -13.83
C ILE A 467 7.99 -15.06 -14.82
N VAL A 468 8.20 -15.75 -15.95
CA VAL A 468 7.14 -15.96 -16.96
C VAL A 468 6.00 -16.80 -16.37
N VAL A 469 6.31 -17.92 -15.73
CA VAL A 469 5.29 -18.80 -15.11
C VAL A 469 4.49 -18.04 -14.05
N CYS A 470 5.15 -17.29 -13.19
CA CYS A 470 4.50 -16.48 -12.16
C CYS A 470 3.57 -15.43 -12.76
N ASN A 471 3.98 -14.75 -13.84
CA ASN A 471 3.13 -13.76 -14.52
C ASN A 471 1.93 -14.41 -15.22
N VAL A 472 2.07 -15.63 -15.80
CA VAL A 472 0.94 -16.40 -16.33
C VAL A 472 -0.07 -16.71 -15.24
N VAL A 473 0.40 -17.21 -14.09
CA VAL A 473 -0.47 -17.51 -12.94
C VAL A 473 -1.16 -16.25 -12.43
N SER A 474 -0.42 -15.14 -12.30
CA SER A 474 -0.99 -13.86 -11.86
C SER A 474 -2.09 -13.38 -12.83
N LEU A 475 -1.84 -13.42 -14.13
CA LEU A 475 -2.84 -13.04 -15.14
C LEU A 475 -4.07 -13.93 -15.08
N ALA A 476 -3.88 -15.25 -14.97
CA ALA A 476 -4.98 -16.19 -14.84
C ALA A 476 -5.85 -15.92 -13.60
N CYS A 477 -5.22 -15.56 -12.46
CA CYS A 477 -5.94 -15.18 -11.24
C CYS A 477 -6.76 -13.89 -11.44
N VAL A 478 -6.18 -12.84 -12.05
CA VAL A 478 -6.90 -11.57 -12.29
C VAL A 478 -8.09 -11.79 -13.23
N VAL A 479 -7.90 -12.59 -14.30
CA VAL A 479 -8.99 -12.98 -15.22
C VAL A 479 -10.04 -13.82 -14.48
N GLY A 480 -9.63 -14.74 -13.62
CA GLY A 480 -10.54 -15.54 -12.79
C GLY A 480 -11.40 -14.68 -11.85
N ILE A 481 -10.81 -13.64 -11.23
CA ILE A 481 -11.54 -12.67 -10.40
C ILE A 481 -12.56 -11.91 -11.27
N TYR A 482 -12.14 -11.44 -12.46
CA TYR A 482 -13.04 -10.76 -13.40
C TYR A 482 -14.24 -11.63 -13.77
N ILE A 483 -14.00 -12.86 -14.18
CA ILE A 483 -15.07 -13.81 -14.55
C ILE A 483 -16.00 -14.06 -13.37
N SER A 484 -15.45 -14.27 -12.17
CA SER A 484 -16.25 -14.49 -10.95
C SER A 484 -17.17 -13.29 -10.64
N TYR A 485 -16.64 -12.06 -10.72
CA TYR A 485 -17.43 -10.84 -10.48
C TYR A 485 -18.48 -10.63 -11.57
N TYR A 486 -18.11 -10.83 -12.83
CA TYR A 486 -19.03 -10.69 -13.96
C TYR A 486 -20.21 -11.66 -13.86
N LEU A 487 -19.93 -12.94 -13.57
CA LEU A 487 -20.97 -13.97 -13.44
C LEU A 487 -21.91 -13.68 -12.26
N ASP A 488 -21.37 -13.24 -11.12
CA ASP A 488 -22.19 -12.91 -9.97
C ASP A 488 -23.04 -11.65 -10.19
N ASN A 489 -22.47 -10.61 -10.81
CA ASN A 489 -23.26 -9.44 -11.18
C ASN A 489 -24.40 -9.82 -12.13
N LYS A 490 -24.10 -10.63 -13.16
CA LYS A 490 -25.13 -11.12 -14.11
C LYS A 490 -26.22 -11.93 -13.43
N ARG A 491 -25.88 -12.79 -12.45
CA ARG A 491 -26.88 -13.53 -11.65
C ARG A 491 -27.74 -12.60 -10.82
N ARG A 492 -27.14 -11.59 -10.19
CA ARG A 492 -27.86 -10.61 -9.36
C ARG A 492 -28.75 -9.68 -10.16
N ASP A 493 -28.34 -9.32 -11.39
CA ASP A 493 -29.12 -8.48 -12.31
C ASP A 493 -30.35 -9.23 -12.87
N ALA A 494 -30.33 -10.58 -12.89
CA ALA A 494 -31.44 -11.40 -13.26
C ALA A 494 -32.51 -11.54 -12.14
N LEU A 495 -32.20 -11.14 -10.91
CA LEU A 495 -33.10 -11.17 -9.77
C LEU A 495 -33.76 -9.79 -9.59
N PRO A 496 -35.02 -9.72 -9.16
CA PRO A 496 -35.64 -8.43 -8.84
C PRO A 496 -34.87 -7.76 -7.69
N PRO A 497 -34.73 -6.44 -7.72
CA PRO A 497 -34.07 -5.71 -6.64
C PRO A 497 -34.84 -5.90 -5.34
N VAL A 498 -34.16 -6.22 -4.26
CA VAL A 498 -34.76 -6.34 -2.93
C VAL A 498 -34.97 -4.95 -2.36
N ASP A 499 -36.21 -4.62 -2.04
CA ASP A 499 -36.56 -3.37 -1.39
C ASP A 499 -36.07 -3.40 0.08
N MET A 500 -35.07 -2.60 0.37
CA MET A 500 -34.49 -2.41 1.70
C MET A 500 -34.89 -1.07 2.34
N SER A 501 -35.80 -0.32 1.71
CA SER A 501 -36.22 1.01 2.19
C SER A 501 -36.90 0.96 3.56
N HIS A 502 -37.41 -0.22 3.97
CA HIS A 502 -38.03 -0.45 5.28
C HIS A 502 -37.00 -0.66 6.41
N ILE A 503 -35.70 -0.68 6.10
CA ILE A 503 -34.61 -0.86 7.05
C ILE A 503 -33.87 0.46 7.16
N ASP A 504 -34.11 1.20 8.23
CA ASP A 504 -33.40 2.46 8.48
C ASP A 504 -31.91 2.19 8.66
N HIS A 505 -31.07 2.97 7.95
CA HIS A 505 -29.62 2.90 8.05
C HIS A 505 -28.98 1.53 7.70
N TYR A 506 -29.58 0.76 6.76
CA TYR A 506 -29.00 -0.52 6.33
C TYR A 506 -27.54 -0.40 5.84
N GLU A 507 -27.12 0.78 5.42
CA GLU A 507 -25.74 1.10 5.02
C GLU A 507 -24.73 0.88 6.15
N PHE A 508 -25.18 0.97 7.41
CA PHE A 508 -24.35 0.76 8.62
C PHE A 508 -24.45 -0.67 9.18
N ALA A 509 -25.23 -1.55 8.54
CA ALA A 509 -25.45 -2.90 9.05
C ALA A 509 -24.23 -3.83 8.96
N ASP A 510 -23.12 -3.37 8.37
CA ASP A 510 -21.89 -4.14 8.17
C ASP A 510 -22.14 -5.53 7.54
N LEU A 511 -22.98 -5.55 6.50
CA LEU A 511 -23.28 -6.74 5.72
C LEU A 511 -22.11 -7.09 4.80
N THR A 512 -21.87 -8.39 4.59
CA THR A 512 -20.90 -8.82 3.59
C THR A 512 -21.44 -8.63 2.17
N ASP A 513 -20.54 -8.69 1.19
CA ASP A 513 -20.90 -8.68 -0.24
C ASP A 513 -21.81 -9.86 -0.63
N LYS A 514 -21.77 -10.97 0.12
CA LYS A 514 -22.67 -12.14 -0.07
C LYS A 514 -24.01 -11.95 0.63
N GLU A 515 -24.01 -11.32 1.80
CA GLU A 515 -25.23 -11.07 2.57
C GLU A 515 -26.10 -9.95 1.98
N ASN A 516 -25.49 -8.97 1.28
CA ASN A 516 -26.23 -7.87 0.64
C ASN A 516 -26.65 -8.24 -0.80
N PRO A 517 -27.94 -8.47 -1.07
CA PRO A 517 -28.44 -8.87 -2.40
C PRO A 517 -28.28 -7.75 -3.45
N ASN A 518 -28.30 -6.50 -3.02
CA ASN A 518 -28.15 -5.34 -3.89
C ASN A 518 -26.69 -4.95 -4.19
N PHE A 519 -25.74 -5.62 -3.54
CA PHE A 519 -24.30 -5.36 -3.77
C PHE A 519 -23.91 -5.70 -5.21
N ARG A 520 -23.13 -4.82 -5.85
CA ARG A 520 -22.55 -5.05 -7.17
C ARG A 520 -21.03 -4.94 -7.07
N TYR A 521 -20.34 -5.95 -7.62
CA TYR A 521 -18.89 -5.96 -7.69
C TYR A 521 -18.39 -4.93 -8.70
N ALA A 522 -17.34 -4.20 -8.38
CA ALA A 522 -16.68 -3.30 -9.31
C ALA A 522 -15.97 -4.11 -10.41
N LEU A 523 -16.26 -3.80 -11.67
CA LEU A 523 -15.64 -4.42 -12.84
C LEU A 523 -14.62 -3.49 -13.49
#